data_f8510c2ce08a91072fe9f829b33f19fe
#
_entry.id   f8510c2ce08a91072fe9f829b33f19fe
#
_cell.length_a   1.000
_cell.length_b   1.000
_cell.length_c   1.000
_cell.angle_alpha   90.00
_cell.angle_beta   90.00
_cell.angle_gamma   90.00
#
_symmetry.space_group_name_H-M   'P 1'
#
loop_
_entity.id
_entity.type
_entity.pdbx_description
1 polymer ?
#
loop_
_entity_poly.entity_id
_entity_poly.type
_entity_poly.pdbx_seq_one_letter_code
_entity_poly.pdbx_strand_id
1 'polypeptide(L)'
;MNSVPIALNKAAMRKYEDLEVPCDSILATYVWVDGSGINLRSKDRTFDFIPKTHKDLPIWYFDGSNTAQASFDNSDTFIFPEVIYHDPFRRGNHIMVLADTYQYNYSPTQTNHRKSCVILCEKSEVEEPLFGFNQEFFLTTADGRPLGWPPGGFPAPPGPYYCAIGANKIVARDLMEAFFRCCLYAGVKVNGINPGTTPSQWNFQVGPSPGIRAADDLWMARYILSRLAEEYGTVASFDAQPVPDWPGNGTFVYFSTKDMREEDGVLVIERAIDKLSRRHGVHINEYDANNGADNARRLTGKQGMPHLRDFTAGVANRNCAVRIPRQVSEDKRGYLEDRRPAANADPYRVISIMLRTCVFDE
;
A
#
# COMPACT_ATOMS: atom_id res chain seq x y z
N MET A 1 -8.98 5.33 -23.38
CA MET A 1 -7.84 5.52 -24.30
C MET A 1 -6.60 5.64 -23.45
N ASN A 2 -5.66 4.72 -23.59
CA ASN A 2 -4.40 4.82 -22.88
C ASN A 2 -3.53 5.83 -23.63
N SER A 3 -3.02 6.84 -22.91
CA SER A 3 -2.05 7.78 -23.47
C SER A 3 -0.78 7.02 -23.86
N VAL A 4 -0.26 7.28 -25.06
CA VAL A 4 1.05 6.75 -25.47
C VAL A 4 2.13 7.51 -24.69
N PRO A 5 3.06 6.83 -23.98
CA PRO A 5 4.15 7.51 -23.30
C PRO A 5 5.00 8.26 -24.33
N ILE A 6 5.18 9.54 -24.11
CA ILE A 6 6.14 10.32 -24.89
C ILE A 6 7.49 10.15 -24.20
N ALA A 7 8.47 9.59 -24.91
CA ALA A 7 9.84 9.51 -24.43
C ALA A 7 10.46 10.92 -24.45
N LEU A 8 10.42 11.61 -23.30
CA LEU A 8 11.10 12.88 -23.11
C LEU A 8 12.60 12.66 -22.85
N ASN A 9 13.42 13.61 -23.31
CA ASN A 9 14.85 13.57 -23.01
C ASN A 9 15.12 13.98 -21.56
N LYS A 10 15.10 12.99 -20.65
CA LYS A 10 15.34 13.21 -19.22
C LYS A 10 16.75 13.78 -18.91
N ALA A 11 17.73 13.55 -19.78
CA ALA A 11 19.07 14.11 -19.60
C ALA A 11 19.06 15.66 -19.68
N ALA A 12 18.06 16.27 -20.30
CA ALA A 12 17.91 17.71 -20.33
C ALA A 12 17.69 18.32 -18.94
N MET A 13 17.14 17.55 -17.98
CA MET A 13 16.91 18.02 -16.60
C MET A 13 18.23 18.24 -15.84
N ARG A 14 19.27 17.47 -16.14
CA ARG A 14 20.55 17.50 -15.39
C ARG A 14 21.17 18.90 -15.33
N LYS A 15 21.06 19.70 -16.39
CA LYS A 15 21.59 21.07 -16.41
C LYS A 15 20.88 22.04 -15.45
N TYR A 16 19.75 21.65 -14.87
CA TYR A 16 18.98 22.45 -13.93
C TYR A 16 19.12 21.95 -12.49
N GLU A 17 19.65 20.73 -12.31
CA GLU A 17 19.84 20.13 -10.98
C GLU A 17 20.89 20.86 -10.15
N ASP A 18 21.86 21.51 -10.82
CA ASP A 18 22.94 22.29 -10.19
C ASP A 18 22.56 23.77 -9.97
N LEU A 19 21.30 24.17 -10.25
CA LEU A 19 20.86 25.54 -9.97
C LEU A 19 20.79 25.76 -8.45
N GLU A 20 21.45 26.87 -8.02
CA GLU A 20 21.33 27.30 -6.63
C GLU A 20 19.90 27.76 -6.34
N VAL A 21 19.24 27.09 -5.40
CA VAL A 21 17.94 27.48 -4.85
C VAL A 21 18.14 28.02 -3.44
N PRO A 22 17.35 29.04 -3.00
CA PRO A 22 17.43 29.54 -1.62
C PRO A 22 17.28 28.38 -0.62
N CYS A 23 18.18 28.31 0.36
CA CYS A 23 18.26 27.17 1.30
C CYS A 23 17.07 27.09 2.28
N ASP A 24 16.32 28.15 2.45
CA ASP A 24 15.10 28.28 3.26
C ASP A 24 13.82 28.02 2.45
N SER A 25 13.91 27.98 1.11
CA SER A 25 12.78 27.66 0.24
C SER A 25 12.65 26.16 0.07
N ILE A 26 11.51 25.60 0.47
CA ILE A 26 11.21 24.17 0.31
C ILE A 26 9.97 23.98 -0.56
N LEU A 27 9.94 22.86 -1.26
CA LEU A 27 8.74 22.35 -1.91
C LEU A 27 8.15 21.24 -1.05
N ALA A 28 6.86 21.37 -0.70
CA ALA A 28 6.10 20.34 -0.03
C ALA A 28 5.07 19.74 -1.00
N THR A 29 5.19 18.45 -1.23
CA THR A 29 4.25 17.68 -2.05
C THR A 29 3.18 17.07 -1.16
N TYR A 30 1.98 17.64 -1.17
CA TYR A 30 0.81 17.07 -0.48
C TYR A 30 0.28 15.89 -1.28
N VAL A 31 0.14 14.74 -0.62
CA VAL A 31 -0.32 13.47 -1.20
C VAL A 31 -1.58 13.03 -0.47
N TRP A 32 -2.62 12.65 -1.22
CA TRP A 32 -3.89 12.17 -0.65
C TRP A 32 -4.52 11.06 -1.50
N VAL A 33 -5.45 10.32 -0.91
CA VAL A 33 -6.27 9.31 -1.59
C VAL A 33 -7.48 9.99 -2.22
N ASP A 34 -7.76 9.72 -3.50
CA ASP A 34 -8.91 10.31 -4.21
C ASP A 34 -10.24 9.60 -3.90
N GLY A 35 -11.32 10.06 -4.54
CA GLY A 35 -12.67 9.53 -4.33
C GLY A 35 -12.88 8.09 -4.79
N SER A 36 -11.94 7.49 -5.53
CA SER A 36 -11.97 6.05 -5.85
C SER A 36 -11.56 5.16 -4.67
N GLY A 37 -10.84 5.72 -3.67
CA GLY A 37 -10.23 4.95 -2.59
C GLY A 37 -9.03 4.10 -3.01
N ILE A 38 -8.57 4.23 -4.26
CA ILE A 38 -7.48 3.43 -4.85
C ILE A 38 -6.31 4.31 -5.29
N ASN A 39 -6.62 5.44 -5.94
CA ASN A 39 -5.62 6.28 -6.58
C ASN A 39 -5.12 7.36 -5.63
N LEU A 40 -3.83 7.69 -5.76
CA LEU A 40 -3.20 8.80 -5.09
C LEU A 40 -3.16 10.02 -5.99
N ARG A 41 -3.32 11.19 -5.38
CA ARG A 41 -3.15 12.50 -6.02
C ARG A 41 -2.08 13.28 -5.28
N SER A 42 -1.47 14.22 -5.97
CA SER A 42 -0.50 15.12 -5.34
C SER A 42 -0.57 16.53 -5.90
N LYS A 43 -0.19 17.51 -5.07
CA LYS A 43 -0.11 18.92 -5.41
C LYS A 43 1.03 19.56 -4.63
N ASP A 44 1.83 20.36 -5.31
CA ASP A 44 3.03 20.96 -4.74
C ASP A 44 2.78 22.40 -4.24
N ARG A 45 3.43 22.76 -3.14
CA ARG A 45 3.42 24.12 -2.60
C ARG A 45 4.81 24.49 -2.08
N THR A 46 5.25 25.70 -2.39
CA THR A 46 6.49 26.29 -1.87
C THR A 46 6.25 26.95 -0.52
N PHE A 47 7.18 26.79 0.41
CA PHE A 47 7.28 27.51 1.67
C PHE A 47 8.65 28.15 1.80
N ASP A 48 8.72 29.27 2.50
CA ASP A 48 9.92 30.02 2.88
C ASP A 48 10.41 29.69 4.30
N PHE A 49 10.06 28.51 4.78
CA PHE A 49 10.47 27.98 6.07
C PHE A 49 10.56 26.43 6.01
N ILE A 50 11.34 25.84 6.91
CA ILE A 50 11.46 24.39 7.06
C ILE A 50 10.54 23.95 8.20
N PRO A 51 9.45 23.19 7.93
CA PRO A 51 8.55 22.71 8.97
C PRO A 51 9.24 21.62 9.81
N LYS A 52 9.03 21.65 11.12
CA LYS A 52 9.50 20.62 12.05
C LYS A 52 8.50 19.49 12.21
N THR A 53 7.22 19.80 12.09
CA THR A 53 6.12 18.87 12.24
C THR A 53 5.02 19.18 11.20
N HIS A 54 4.10 18.24 10.99
CA HIS A 54 2.95 18.47 10.12
C HIS A 54 2.07 19.66 10.60
N LYS A 55 2.11 19.99 11.89
CA LYS A 55 1.33 21.10 12.48
C LYS A 55 1.83 22.49 12.06
N ASP A 56 3.07 22.58 11.59
CA ASP A 56 3.64 23.82 11.07
C ASP A 56 3.13 24.10 9.64
N LEU A 57 2.54 23.11 8.98
CA LEU A 57 2.01 23.23 7.63
C LEU A 57 0.55 23.69 7.63
N PRO A 58 0.18 24.61 6.73
CA PRO A 58 -1.21 25.07 6.65
C PRO A 58 -2.12 24.01 6.04
N ILE A 59 -3.38 24.01 6.45
CA ILE A 59 -4.45 23.37 5.71
C ILE A 59 -4.49 23.98 4.30
N TRP A 60 -4.67 23.14 3.31
CA TRP A 60 -4.79 23.58 1.92
C TRP A 60 -6.04 23.01 1.28
N TYR A 61 -6.30 23.33 0.01
CA TYR A 61 -7.47 22.87 -0.70
C TYR A 61 -7.15 22.56 -2.17
N PHE A 62 -8.02 21.77 -2.79
CA PHE A 62 -7.97 21.41 -4.21
C PHE A 62 -9.39 21.28 -4.77
N ASP A 63 -9.50 21.18 -6.10
CA ASP A 63 -10.76 20.93 -6.79
C ASP A 63 -11.15 19.44 -6.67
N GLY A 64 -12.00 19.14 -5.70
CA GLY A 64 -12.50 17.79 -5.43
C GLY A 64 -13.42 17.23 -6.50
N SER A 65 -13.97 18.06 -7.39
CA SER A 65 -14.83 17.60 -8.48
C SER A 65 -14.06 16.75 -9.49
N ASN A 66 -12.77 17.07 -9.71
CA ASN A 66 -11.89 16.33 -10.61
C ASN A 66 -11.28 15.06 -9.97
N THR A 67 -11.55 14.81 -8.69
CA THR A 67 -11.06 13.65 -7.94
C THR A 67 -12.19 12.78 -7.39
N ALA A 68 -13.43 13.04 -7.81
CA ALA A 68 -14.65 12.37 -7.34
C ALA A 68 -14.89 12.51 -5.81
N GLN A 69 -14.48 13.65 -5.21
CA GLN A 69 -14.61 13.94 -3.77
C GLN A 69 -15.57 15.10 -3.46
N ALA A 70 -16.00 15.83 -4.48
CA ALA A 70 -16.95 16.93 -4.35
C ALA A 70 -17.80 17.09 -5.63
N SER A 71 -18.88 17.88 -5.56
CA SER A 71 -19.66 18.29 -6.72
C SER A 71 -19.04 19.52 -7.42
N PHE A 72 -19.37 19.78 -8.66
CA PHE A 72 -18.84 20.94 -9.41
C PHE A 72 -19.31 22.30 -8.86
N ASP A 73 -20.50 22.34 -8.28
CA ASP A 73 -21.09 23.56 -7.70
C ASP A 73 -20.60 23.85 -6.27
N ASN A 74 -19.86 22.92 -5.67
CA ASN A 74 -19.19 23.09 -4.39
C ASN A 74 -17.93 22.23 -4.33
N SER A 75 -16.92 22.64 -5.12
CA SER A 75 -15.79 21.77 -5.49
C SER A 75 -14.62 21.79 -4.52
N ASP A 76 -14.56 22.76 -3.61
CA ASP A 76 -13.43 22.88 -2.69
C ASP A 76 -13.40 21.72 -1.68
N THR A 77 -12.34 20.96 -1.73
CA THR A 77 -12.00 19.89 -0.79
C THR A 77 -10.73 20.27 -0.05
N PHE A 78 -10.75 20.18 1.28
CA PHE A 78 -9.60 20.50 2.10
C PHE A 78 -8.67 19.31 2.27
N ILE A 79 -7.35 19.59 2.36
CA ILE A 79 -6.30 18.63 2.72
C ILE A 79 -5.61 19.09 4.00
N PHE A 80 -5.62 18.18 4.99
CA PHE A 80 -5.03 18.40 6.31
C PHE A 80 -3.71 17.61 6.36
N PRO A 81 -2.57 18.28 6.61
CA PRO A 81 -1.29 17.61 6.80
C PRO A 81 -1.33 16.66 8.00
N GLU A 82 -0.88 15.41 7.81
CA GLU A 82 -0.89 14.40 8.87
C GLU A 82 0.49 13.83 9.16
N VAL A 83 1.26 13.52 8.10
CA VAL A 83 2.60 12.93 8.25
C VAL A 83 3.57 13.57 7.25
N ILE A 84 4.78 13.89 7.72
CA ILE A 84 5.87 14.39 6.87
C ILE A 84 6.84 13.25 6.57
N TYR A 85 7.28 13.19 5.32
CA TYR A 85 8.33 12.33 4.81
C TYR A 85 9.37 13.15 4.05
N HIS A 86 10.65 12.74 4.08
CA HIS A 86 11.66 13.36 3.21
C HIS A 86 11.39 13.06 1.73
N ASP A 87 11.56 14.06 0.88
CA ASP A 87 11.34 13.90 -0.57
C ASP A 87 12.58 13.28 -1.24
N PRO A 88 12.53 12.02 -1.71
CA PRO A 88 13.66 11.37 -2.36
C PRO A 88 13.91 11.87 -3.78
N PHE A 89 12.92 12.52 -4.41
CA PHE A 89 12.99 13.00 -5.79
C PHE A 89 13.73 14.33 -5.88
N ARG A 90 13.51 15.21 -4.91
CA ARG A 90 14.14 16.55 -4.85
C ARG A 90 15.27 16.64 -3.84
N ARG A 91 15.24 15.76 -2.82
CA ARG A 91 16.24 15.68 -1.73
C ARG A 91 16.31 16.95 -0.86
N GLY A 92 17.40 17.10 -0.10
CA GLY A 92 17.60 18.27 0.77
C GLY A 92 16.47 18.44 1.80
N ASN A 93 15.96 19.66 1.91
CA ASN A 93 14.90 20.01 2.86
C ASN A 93 13.47 19.81 2.29
N HIS A 94 13.35 19.38 1.01
CA HIS A 94 12.05 19.13 0.40
C HIS A 94 11.34 17.97 1.06
N ILE A 95 10.00 18.04 1.12
CA ILE A 95 9.17 17.06 1.85
C ILE A 95 7.99 16.57 1.03
N MET A 96 7.54 15.37 1.36
CA MET A 96 6.24 14.83 1.00
C MET A 96 5.34 14.82 2.24
N VAL A 97 4.08 15.16 2.08
CA VAL A 97 3.12 15.30 3.18
C VAL A 97 1.92 14.42 2.90
N LEU A 98 1.75 13.35 3.67
CA LEU A 98 0.50 12.59 3.62
C LEU A 98 -0.60 13.41 4.28
N ALA A 99 -1.72 13.56 3.59
CA ALA A 99 -2.80 14.43 4.01
C ALA A 99 -4.15 13.72 3.99
N ASP A 100 -4.97 14.05 4.98
CA ASP A 100 -6.38 13.66 5.08
C ASP A 100 -7.27 14.61 4.27
N THR A 101 -8.37 14.11 3.72
CA THR A 101 -9.30 14.91 2.92
C THR A 101 -10.62 15.18 3.65
N TYR A 102 -11.10 16.44 3.55
CA TYR A 102 -12.32 16.91 4.19
C TYR A 102 -13.17 17.72 3.21
N GLN A 103 -14.48 17.61 3.36
CA GLN A 103 -15.44 18.41 2.61
C GLN A 103 -15.41 19.89 3.08
N TYR A 104 -16.09 20.75 2.34
CA TYR A 104 -16.23 22.18 2.64
C TYR A 104 -16.74 22.49 4.07
N ASN A 105 -17.52 21.59 4.66
CA ASN A 105 -18.06 21.68 6.02
C ASN A 105 -17.16 21.04 7.08
N TYR A 106 -15.92 20.68 6.72
CA TYR A 106 -14.94 19.99 7.56
C TYR A 106 -15.35 18.57 8.01
N SER A 107 -16.37 17.96 7.40
CA SER A 107 -16.59 16.52 7.57
C SER A 107 -15.59 15.71 6.72
N PRO A 108 -15.11 14.56 7.20
CA PRO A 108 -14.25 13.70 6.39
C PRO A 108 -14.91 13.35 5.05
N THR A 109 -14.14 13.31 3.96
CA THR A 109 -14.64 12.77 2.70
C THR A 109 -14.94 11.28 2.84
N GLN A 110 -15.72 10.73 1.92
CA GLN A 110 -16.12 9.32 1.96
C GLN A 110 -14.91 8.35 1.97
N THR A 111 -13.80 8.74 1.35
CA THR A 111 -12.58 7.93 1.27
C THR A 111 -11.52 8.30 2.32
N ASN A 112 -11.83 9.21 3.25
CA ASN A 112 -10.94 9.48 4.39
C ASN A 112 -11.16 8.43 5.50
N HIS A 113 -10.64 7.22 5.26
CA HIS A 113 -10.70 6.13 6.24
C HIS A 113 -9.64 6.27 7.33
N ARG A 114 -8.61 7.11 7.12
CA ARG A 114 -7.57 7.36 8.11
C ARG A 114 -8.15 7.90 9.41
N LYS A 115 -9.08 8.86 9.34
CA LYS A 115 -9.69 9.48 10.53
C LYS A 115 -10.33 8.47 11.49
N SER A 116 -11.09 7.53 10.96
CA SER A 116 -11.71 6.48 11.78
C SER A 116 -10.69 5.45 12.28
N CYS A 117 -9.68 5.15 11.48
CA CYS A 117 -8.60 4.22 11.83
C CYS A 117 -7.77 4.75 13.02
N VAL A 118 -7.43 6.05 13.03
CA VAL A 118 -6.71 6.69 14.16
C VAL A 118 -7.45 6.47 15.47
N ILE A 119 -8.76 6.70 15.50
CA ILE A 119 -9.58 6.52 16.71
C ILE A 119 -9.53 5.07 17.22
N LEU A 120 -9.56 4.08 16.31
CA LEU A 120 -9.48 2.67 16.69
C LEU A 120 -8.07 2.29 17.18
N CYS A 121 -7.02 2.83 16.55
CA CYS A 121 -5.65 2.61 16.97
C CYS A 121 -5.41 3.19 18.38
N GLU A 122 -5.89 4.41 18.67
CA GLU A 122 -5.80 5.03 19.99
C GLU A 122 -6.53 4.18 21.05
N LYS A 123 -7.74 3.72 20.76
CA LYS A 123 -8.52 2.86 21.68
C LYS A 123 -7.85 1.51 21.96
N SER A 124 -7.08 0.99 21.00
CA SER A 124 -6.40 -0.31 21.11
C SER A 124 -4.96 -0.21 21.61
N GLU A 125 -4.50 0.96 22.04
CA GLU A 125 -3.09 1.21 22.41
C GLU A 125 -2.59 0.26 23.52
N VAL A 126 -3.44 -0.10 24.47
CA VAL A 126 -3.13 -1.02 25.56
C VAL A 126 -2.74 -2.41 25.07
N GLU A 127 -3.32 -2.84 23.95
CA GLU A 127 -3.03 -4.13 23.31
C GLU A 127 -1.75 -4.11 22.48
N GLU A 128 -1.12 -2.95 22.33
CA GLU A 128 0.10 -2.72 21.54
C GLU A 128 0.04 -3.41 20.15
N PRO A 129 -1.00 -3.15 19.33
CA PRO A 129 -1.15 -3.83 18.05
C PRO A 129 -0.05 -3.42 17.08
N LEU A 130 0.60 -4.40 16.45
CA LEU A 130 1.57 -4.20 15.38
C LEU A 130 1.00 -4.72 14.07
N PHE A 131 1.20 -3.94 13.03
CA PHE A 131 0.84 -4.29 11.65
C PHE A 131 2.05 -4.22 10.73
N GLY A 132 2.10 -5.15 9.79
CA GLY A 132 2.99 -5.12 8.65
C GLY A 132 2.22 -5.52 7.40
N PHE A 133 2.69 -5.08 6.25
CA PHE A 133 2.07 -5.37 4.97
C PHE A 133 3.08 -5.94 3.99
N ASN A 134 2.67 -6.95 3.23
CA ASN A 134 3.38 -7.44 2.07
C ASN A 134 2.54 -7.10 0.83
N GLN A 135 2.95 -6.06 0.12
CA GLN A 135 2.26 -5.54 -1.05
C GLN A 135 2.77 -6.19 -2.32
N GLU A 136 1.91 -6.92 -3.02
CA GLU A 136 2.17 -7.41 -4.38
C GLU A 136 1.65 -6.41 -5.41
N PHE A 137 2.30 -6.34 -6.57
CA PHE A 137 1.91 -5.49 -7.69
C PHE A 137 2.58 -5.96 -8.99
N PHE A 138 2.07 -5.49 -10.12
CA PHE A 138 2.70 -5.69 -11.43
C PHE A 138 3.29 -4.38 -11.95
N LEU A 139 4.41 -4.48 -12.64
CA LEU A 139 4.92 -3.41 -13.50
C LEU A 139 4.40 -3.64 -14.92
N THR A 140 3.78 -2.62 -15.50
CA THR A 140 3.20 -2.70 -16.84
C THR A 140 3.72 -1.57 -17.72
N THR A 141 3.60 -1.74 -19.01
CA THR A 141 3.66 -0.64 -19.98
C THR A 141 2.44 0.26 -19.81
N ALA A 142 2.45 1.46 -20.36
CA ALA A 142 1.32 2.40 -20.25
C ALA A 142 0.03 1.89 -20.91
N ASP A 143 0.12 0.97 -21.85
CA ASP A 143 -1.03 0.27 -22.47
C ASP A 143 -1.51 -0.96 -21.64
N GLY A 144 -0.92 -1.18 -20.45
CA GLY A 144 -1.33 -2.19 -19.47
C GLY A 144 -0.72 -3.58 -19.67
N ARG A 145 0.20 -3.77 -20.61
CA ARG A 145 0.87 -5.06 -20.81
C ARG A 145 1.94 -5.27 -19.73
N PRO A 146 2.00 -6.43 -19.06
CA PRO A 146 3.05 -6.73 -18.10
C PRO A 146 4.46 -6.66 -18.73
N LEU A 147 5.41 -6.04 -18.04
CA LEU A 147 6.79 -5.91 -18.51
C LEU A 147 7.47 -7.28 -18.65
N GLY A 148 8.30 -7.45 -19.70
CA GLY A 148 9.05 -8.68 -19.92
C GLY A 148 8.20 -9.87 -20.40
N TRP A 149 6.91 -9.68 -20.65
CA TRP A 149 6.09 -10.71 -21.28
C TRP A 149 6.32 -10.73 -22.80
N PRO A 150 6.29 -11.92 -23.44
CA PRO A 150 6.46 -12.01 -24.87
C PRO A 150 5.42 -11.19 -25.65
N PRO A 151 5.78 -10.54 -26.75
CA PRO A 151 4.82 -9.87 -27.62
C PRO A 151 3.76 -10.88 -28.14
N GLY A 152 2.49 -10.64 -27.82
CA GLY A 152 1.37 -11.48 -28.30
C GLY A 152 1.30 -12.88 -27.68
N GLY A 153 1.95 -13.11 -26.56
CA GLY A 153 1.98 -14.41 -25.88
C GLY A 153 2.15 -14.33 -24.37
N PHE A 154 2.32 -15.50 -23.77
CA PHE A 154 2.52 -15.66 -22.32
C PHE A 154 3.94 -16.16 -22.02
N PRO A 155 4.51 -15.81 -20.85
CA PRO A 155 5.74 -16.42 -20.38
C PRO A 155 5.50 -17.89 -19.97
N ALA A 156 6.55 -18.58 -19.54
CA ALA A 156 6.39 -19.89 -18.92
C ALA A 156 5.44 -19.85 -17.71
N PRO A 157 4.80 -20.97 -17.35
CA PRO A 157 3.92 -21.04 -16.19
C PRO A 157 4.54 -20.47 -14.91
N PRO A 158 3.73 -19.96 -13.96
CA PRO A 158 4.22 -19.39 -12.69
C PRO A 158 5.13 -20.36 -11.92
N GLY A 159 6.12 -19.81 -11.22
CA GLY A 159 7.03 -20.57 -10.35
C GLY A 159 8.50 -20.22 -10.54
N PRO A 160 9.09 -20.30 -11.75
CA PRO A 160 10.53 -20.09 -11.93
C PRO A 160 10.99 -18.63 -11.72
N TYR A 161 10.05 -17.71 -11.51
CA TYR A 161 10.30 -16.28 -11.35
C TYR A 161 10.38 -15.85 -9.89
N TYR A 162 9.80 -16.64 -8.97
CA TYR A 162 9.77 -16.29 -7.55
C TYR A 162 11.18 -16.21 -6.96
N CYS A 163 11.53 -15.03 -6.42
CA CYS A 163 12.87 -14.73 -5.90
C CYS A 163 14.01 -15.03 -6.90
N ALA A 164 13.72 -15.03 -8.20
CA ALA A 164 14.66 -15.41 -9.22
C ALA A 164 15.72 -14.34 -9.50
N ILE A 165 16.79 -14.76 -10.16
CA ILE A 165 17.89 -13.95 -10.70
C ILE A 165 18.08 -14.24 -12.18
N GLY A 166 18.64 -13.27 -12.89
CA GLY A 166 18.95 -13.37 -14.32
C GLY A 166 17.94 -12.62 -15.21
N ALA A 167 18.47 -11.98 -16.26
CA ALA A 167 17.70 -11.11 -17.15
C ALA A 167 16.61 -11.84 -17.95
N ASN A 168 16.70 -13.16 -18.04
CA ASN A 168 15.69 -14.01 -18.69
C ASN A 168 14.48 -14.36 -17.79
N LYS A 169 14.51 -13.93 -16.53
CA LYS A 169 13.46 -14.23 -15.54
C LYS A 169 12.90 -12.98 -14.87
N ILE A 170 13.73 -11.98 -14.63
CA ILE A 170 13.39 -10.81 -13.84
C ILE A 170 13.58 -9.55 -14.65
N VAL A 171 12.63 -8.65 -14.56
CA VAL A 171 12.66 -7.30 -15.15
C VAL A 171 12.56 -6.23 -14.07
N ALA A 172 13.11 -5.03 -14.35
CA ALA A 172 13.00 -3.84 -13.52
C ALA A 172 13.61 -3.96 -12.10
N ARG A 173 14.68 -4.72 -11.92
CA ARG A 173 15.38 -4.79 -10.62
C ARG A 173 15.95 -3.45 -10.21
N ASP A 174 16.49 -2.68 -11.13
CA ASP A 174 17.02 -1.34 -10.93
C ASP A 174 15.95 -0.36 -10.39
N LEU A 175 14.74 -0.41 -10.94
CA LEU A 175 13.59 0.34 -10.41
C LEU A 175 13.30 -0.05 -8.96
N MET A 176 13.30 -1.34 -8.65
CA MET A 176 13.01 -1.83 -7.31
C MET A 176 14.12 -1.49 -6.30
N GLU A 177 15.37 -1.51 -6.70
CA GLU A 177 16.50 -1.03 -5.89
C GLU A 177 16.41 0.48 -5.63
N ALA A 178 16.04 1.26 -6.65
CA ALA A 178 15.77 2.68 -6.49
C ALA A 178 14.60 2.93 -5.54
N PHE A 179 13.49 2.21 -5.70
CA PHE A 179 12.32 2.27 -4.81
C PHE A 179 12.70 2.01 -3.35
N PHE A 180 13.45 0.93 -3.08
CA PHE A 180 13.89 0.60 -1.74
C PHE A 180 14.70 1.74 -1.10
N ARG A 181 15.67 2.30 -1.85
CA ARG A 181 16.48 3.45 -1.41
C ARG A 181 15.64 4.69 -1.17
N CYS A 182 14.68 4.99 -2.04
CA CYS A 182 13.77 6.13 -1.88
C CYS A 182 12.89 5.98 -0.63
N CYS A 183 12.38 4.79 -0.35
CA CYS A 183 11.61 4.52 0.85
C CYS A 183 12.44 4.73 2.13
N LEU A 184 13.67 4.21 2.17
CA LEU A 184 14.56 4.41 3.32
C LEU A 184 14.89 5.89 3.52
N TYR A 185 15.20 6.63 2.43
CA TYR A 185 15.46 8.07 2.49
C TYR A 185 14.26 8.85 3.00
N ALA A 186 13.06 8.50 2.53
CA ALA A 186 11.82 9.13 2.95
C ALA A 186 11.47 8.87 4.41
N GLY A 187 12.02 7.83 5.05
CA GLY A 187 11.70 7.41 6.42
C GLY A 187 10.52 6.43 6.47
N VAL A 188 10.15 5.83 5.34
CA VAL A 188 9.21 4.70 5.27
C VAL A 188 9.89 3.45 5.80
N LYS A 189 9.24 2.74 6.72
CA LYS A 189 9.77 1.49 7.28
C LYS A 189 9.59 0.34 6.29
N VAL A 190 10.32 0.37 5.18
CA VAL A 190 10.38 -0.73 4.23
C VAL A 190 11.30 -1.83 4.76
N ASN A 191 10.86 -3.09 4.67
CA ASN A 191 11.55 -4.24 5.27
C ASN A 191 12.25 -5.12 4.23
N GLY A 192 11.75 -5.13 3.00
CA GLY A 192 12.32 -5.92 1.92
C GLY A 192 11.57 -5.78 0.61
N ILE A 193 12.19 -6.29 -0.42
CA ILE A 193 11.64 -6.39 -1.78
C ILE A 193 11.98 -7.77 -2.33
N ASN A 194 11.10 -8.35 -3.11
CA ASN A 194 11.44 -9.55 -3.89
C ASN A 194 10.56 -9.72 -5.14
N PRO A 195 11.08 -10.40 -6.19
CA PRO A 195 10.28 -10.81 -7.32
C PRO A 195 9.15 -11.76 -6.93
N GLY A 196 7.99 -11.59 -7.57
CA GLY A 196 6.83 -12.45 -7.44
C GLY A 196 6.91 -13.73 -8.27
N THR A 197 5.76 -14.34 -8.50
CA THR A 197 5.64 -15.65 -9.16
C THR A 197 5.61 -15.59 -10.68
N THR A 198 5.52 -14.38 -11.25
CA THR A 198 5.52 -14.14 -12.71
C THR A 198 6.51 -13.02 -13.07
N PRO A 199 6.98 -12.93 -14.33
CA PRO A 199 7.75 -11.77 -14.78
C PRO A 199 6.97 -10.48 -14.55
N SER A 200 7.64 -9.41 -14.17
CA SER A 200 7.07 -8.09 -13.80
C SER A 200 6.25 -8.03 -12.51
N GLN A 201 5.94 -9.15 -11.88
CA GLN A 201 5.36 -9.14 -10.54
C GLN A 201 6.46 -8.97 -9.49
N TRP A 202 6.24 -8.02 -8.61
CA TRP A 202 7.11 -7.74 -7.47
C TRP A 202 6.28 -7.61 -6.20
N ASN A 203 6.95 -7.70 -5.07
CA ASN A 203 6.39 -7.30 -3.80
C ASN A 203 7.40 -6.54 -2.95
N PHE A 204 6.87 -5.72 -2.05
CA PHE A 204 7.64 -5.05 -1.01
C PHE A 204 6.92 -5.19 0.33
N GLN A 205 7.68 -5.07 1.41
CA GLN A 205 7.17 -5.22 2.77
C GLN A 205 7.36 -3.93 3.56
N VAL A 206 6.31 -3.52 4.28
CA VAL A 206 6.28 -2.35 5.15
C VAL A 206 5.96 -2.78 6.58
N GLY A 207 6.63 -2.18 7.56
CA GLY A 207 6.46 -2.50 8.97
C GLY A 207 7.34 -3.68 9.42
N PRO A 208 7.07 -4.32 10.59
CA PRO A 208 5.95 -4.03 11.49
C PRO A 208 6.06 -2.67 12.18
N SER A 209 4.92 -2.02 12.36
CA SER A 209 4.80 -0.72 13.02
C SER A 209 3.49 -0.66 13.81
N PRO A 210 3.37 0.22 14.81
CA PRO A 210 2.09 0.49 15.47
C PRO A 210 1.05 0.95 14.44
N GLY A 211 -0.15 0.46 14.55
CA GLY A 211 -1.35 0.65 13.78
C GLY A 211 -1.30 1.64 12.61
N ILE A 212 -1.62 2.91 12.91
CA ILE A 212 -1.75 3.95 11.86
C ILE A 212 -0.46 4.16 11.05
N ARG A 213 0.72 4.05 11.67
CA ARG A 213 2.01 4.26 11.00
C ARG A 213 2.24 3.25 9.87
N ALA A 214 1.83 2.00 10.05
CA ALA A 214 1.97 0.98 9.01
C ALA A 214 1.13 1.30 7.76
N ALA A 215 -0.08 1.86 7.95
CA ALA A 215 -0.95 2.27 6.86
C ALA A 215 -0.43 3.53 6.15
N ASP A 216 0.01 4.53 6.92
CA ASP A 216 0.62 5.75 6.38
C ASP A 216 1.85 5.41 5.52
N ASP A 217 2.74 4.56 6.02
CA ASP A 217 3.93 4.09 5.31
C ASP A 217 3.58 3.30 4.04
N LEU A 218 2.51 2.48 4.05
CA LEU A 218 2.09 1.75 2.85
C LEU A 218 1.56 2.69 1.77
N TRP A 219 0.74 3.68 2.12
CA TRP A 219 0.26 4.67 1.16
C TRP A 219 1.42 5.50 0.59
N MET A 220 2.35 5.94 1.42
CA MET A 220 3.53 6.68 0.95
C MET A 220 4.45 5.81 0.09
N ALA A 221 4.64 4.52 0.42
CA ALA A 221 5.38 3.59 -0.42
C ALA A 221 4.73 3.41 -1.80
N ARG A 222 3.38 3.28 -1.87
CA ARG A 222 2.65 3.23 -3.15
C ARG A 222 2.86 4.51 -3.97
N TYR A 223 2.86 5.68 -3.32
CA TYR A 223 3.14 6.96 -3.97
C TYR A 223 4.56 7.00 -4.55
N ILE A 224 5.57 6.68 -3.74
CA ILE A 224 6.97 6.66 -4.16
C ILE A 224 7.17 5.70 -5.35
N LEU A 225 6.56 4.50 -5.28
CA LEU A 225 6.65 3.52 -6.36
C LEU A 225 6.02 4.05 -7.66
N SER A 226 4.84 4.66 -7.57
CA SER A 226 4.14 5.21 -8.74
C SER A 226 4.93 6.35 -9.38
N ARG A 227 5.52 7.24 -8.57
CA ARG A 227 6.38 8.34 -9.04
C ARG A 227 7.67 7.83 -9.70
N LEU A 228 8.31 6.82 -9.11
CA LEU A 228 9.47 6.18 -9.75
C LEU A 228 9.09 5.50 -11.05
N ALA A 229 7.96 4.79 -11.09
CA ALA A 229 7.49 4.15 -12.30
C ALA A 229 7.35 5.14 -13.47
N GLU A 230 6.89 6.38 -13.20
CA GLU A 230 6.86 7.45 -14.22
C GLU A 230 8.27 7.74 -14.79
N GLU A 231 9.30 7.77 -13.95
CA GLU A 231 10.68 8.03 -14.39
C GLU A 231 11.24 6.91 -15.26
N TYR A 232 10.80 5.68 -15.04
CA TYR A 232 11.17 4.51 -15.84
C TYR A 232 10.21 4.27 -17.03
N GLY A 233 9.20 5.13 -17.23
CA GLY A 233 8.22 5.00 -18.31
C GLY A 233 7.34 3.77 -18.18
N THR A 234 7.07 3.34 -16.95
CA THR A 234 6.25 2.18 -16.59
C THR A 234 5.10 2.57 -15.66
N VAL A 235 4.19 1.64 -15.41
CA VAL A 235 3.07 1.81 -14.48
C VAL A 235 3.16 0.74 -13.39
N ALA A 236 3.07 1.14 -12.13
CA ALA A 236 2.87 0.22 -11.02
C ALA A 236 1.37 -0.05 -10.86
N SER A 237 0.95 -1.27 -11.17
CA SER A 237 -0.46 -1.70 -11.12
C SER A 237 -0.73 -2.48 -9.84
N PHE A 238 -1.64 -1.95 -9.03
CA PHE A 238 -2.17 -2.61 -7.83
C PHE A 238 -3.51 -3.32 -8.10
N ASP A 239 -3.82 -3.61 -9.37
CA ASP A 239 -5.00 -4.41 -9.70
C ASP A 239 -4.92 -5.79 -9.04
N ALA A 240 -6.03 -6.25 -8.46
CA ALA A 240 -6.11 -7.54 -7.78
C ALA A 240 -5.87 -8.73 -8.73
N GLN A 241 -6.24 -8.59 -10.01
CA GLN A 241 -6.11 -9.62 -11.02
C GLN A 241 -5.76 -9.00 -12.39
N PRO A 242 -4.51 -8.54 -12.60
CA PRO A 242 -4.12 -7.83 -13.82
C PRO A 242 -4.23 -8.68 -15.08
N VAL A 243 -3.98 -9.98 -14.95
CA VAL A 243 -4.06 -10.93 -16.07
C VAL A 243 -4.97 -12.09 -15.67
N PRO A 244 -6.08 -12.33 -16.41
CA PRO A 244 -6.97 -13.46 -16.16
C PRO A 244 -6.22 -14.79 -16.14
N ASP A 245 -6.63 -15.70 -15.26
CA ASP A 245 -6.06 -17.04 -15.09
C ASP A 245 -4.57 -17.12 -14.69
N TRP A 246 -3.95 -15.98 -14.36
CA TRP A 246 -2.61 -15.89 -13.76
C TRP A 246 -2.70 -15.56 -12.24
N PRO A 247 -1.62 -15.73 -11.47
CA PRO A 247 -1.61 -15.29 -10.08
C PRO A 247 -1.99 -13.82 -9.94
N GLY A 248 -2.94 -13.53 -9.06
CA GLY A 248 -3.33 -12.17 -8.72
C GLY A 248 -2.40 -11.53 -7.71
N ASN A 249 -2.71 -10.29 -7.33
CA ASN A 249 -1.96 -9.50 -6.36
C ASN A 249 -2.75 -9.30 -5.06
N GLY A 250 -2.08 -9.50 -3.93
CA GLY A 250 -2.62 -9.21 -2.61
C GLY A 250 -1.83 -8.16 -1.85
N THR A 251 -2.44 -7.67 -0.78
CA THR A 251 -1.77 -6.93 0.29
C THR A 251 -1.90 -7.76 1.55
N PHE A 252 -0.99 -8.72 1.76
CA PHE A 252 -1.06 -9.58 2.94
C PHE A 252 -0.74 -8.77 4.18
N VAL A 253 -1.56 -8.93 5.22
CA VAL A 253 -1.38 -8.21 6.47
C VAL A 253 -0.84 -9.14 7.56
N TYR A 254 0.24 -8.72 8.19
CA TYR A 254 0.80 -9.32 9.39
C TYR A 254 0.24 -8.58 10.59
N PHE A 255 -0.32 -9.32 11.54
CA PHE A 255 -0.96 -8.73 12.71
C PHE A 255 -0.54 -9.45 13.98
N SER A 256 -0.21 -8.68 15.01
CA SER A 256 -0.01 -9.19 16.37
C SER A 256 -0.46 -8.17 17.40
N THR A 257 -0.93 -8.66 18.55
CA THR A 257 -1.09 -7.90 19.79
C THR A 257 0.06 -8.23 20.74
N LYS A 258 0.16 -7.51 21.87
CA LYS A 258 1.13 -7.82 22.92
C LYS A 258 1.03 -9.27 23.36
N ASP A 259 -0.16 -9.73 23.71
CA ASP A 259 -0.40 -11.10 24.19
C ASP A 259 -0.04 -12.17 23.16
N MET A 260 -0.20 -11.89 21.87
CA MET A 260 0.25 -12.80 20.80
C MET A 260 1.78 -12.98 20.77
N ARG A 261 2.53 -12.01 21.28
CA ARG A 261 4.01 -12.02 21.32
C ARG A 261 4.59 -12.57 22.62
N GLU A 262 3.77 -12.77 23.64
CA GLU A 262 4.14 -13.36 24.94
C GLU A 262 4.14 -14.90 24.91
N GLU A 263 4.49 -15.54 26.01
CA GLU A 263 4.47 -17.00 26.18
C GLU A 263 3.05 -17.54 25.90
N ASP A 264 2.96 -18.67 25.20
CA ASP A 264 1.70 -19.28 24.76
C ASP A 264 0.79 -18.37 23.89
N GLY A 265 1.33 -17.29 23.33
CA GLY A 265 0.61 -16.36 22.45
C GLY A 265 -0.03 -16.99 21.21
N VAL A 266 0.39 -18.20 20.83
CA VAL A 266 -0.27 -18.99 19.78
C VAL A 266 -1.75 -19.24 20.07
N LEU A 267 -2.15 -19.42 21.34
CA LEU A 267 -3.53 -19.60 21.74
C LEU A 267 -4.36 -18.31 21.54
N VAL A 268 -3.72 -17.14 21.70
CA VAL A 268 -4.35 -15.84 21.39
C VAL A 268 -4.53 -15.69 19.89
N ILE A 269 -3.53 -16.11 19.09
CA ILE A 269 -3.58 -16.13 17.62
C ILE A 269 -4.74 -17.04 17.16
N GLU A 270 -4.89 -18.23 17.70
CA GLU A 270 -5.96 -19.18 17.35
C GLU A 270 -7.35 -18.60 17.67
N ARG A 271 -7.51 -17.93 18.82
CA ARG A 271 -8.76 -17.23 19.17
C ARG A 271 -9.06 -16.08 18.19
N ALA A 272 -8.06 -15.32 17.78
CA ALA A 272 -8.23 -14.28 16.77
C ALA A 272 -8.64 -14.85 15.41
N ILE A 273 -8.07 -16.00 15.01
CA ILE A 273 -8.45 -16.72 13.78
C ILE A 273 -9.90 -17.21 13.85
N ASP A 274 -10.36 -17.69 14.98
CA ASP A 274 -11.77 -18.09 15.17
C ASP A 274 -12.72 -16.89 15.01
N LYS A 275 -12.38 -15.73 15.60
CA LYS A 275 -13.14 -14.48 15.39
C LYS A 275 -13.17 -14.06 13.92
N LEU A 276 -12.03 -14.10 13.23
CA LEU A 276 -11.91 -13.80 11.81
C LEU A 276 -12.74 -14.75 10.92
N SER A 277 -12.87 -16.02 11.32
CA SER A 277 -13.68 -17.00 10.59
C SER A 277 -15.17 -16.67 10.63
N ARG A 278 -15.66 -16.25 11.80
CA ARG A 278 -17.07 -15.88 12.00
C ARG A 278 -17.47 -14.62 11.23
N ARG A 279 -16.50 -13.73 10.96
CA ARG A 279 -16.71 -12.44 10.29
C ARG A 279 -16.15 -12.39 8.86
N HIS A 280 -15.88 -13.56 8.28
CA HIS A 280 -15.22 -13.68 6.98
C HIS A 280 -15.83 -12.79 5.91
N GLY A 281 -17.16 -12.82 5.72
CA GLY A 281 -17.85 -12.02 4.70
C GLY A 281 -17.71 -10.51 4.91
N VAL A 282 -17.71 -10.04 6.16
CA VAL A 282 -17.50 -8.62 6.49
C VAL A 282 -16.10 -8.20 6.09
N HIS A 283 -15.09 -9.00 6.42
CA HIS A 283 -13.71 -8.73 6.03
C HIS A 283 -13.53 -8.69 4.51
N ILE A 284 -14.14 -9.61 3.76
CA ILE A 284 -14.06 -9.61 2.29
C ILE A 284 -14.56 -8.29 1.71
N ASN A 285 -15.64 -7.72 2.24
CA ASN A 285 -16.18 -6.44 1.78
C ASN A 285 -15.25 -5.24 2.08
N GLU A 286 -14.46 -5.32 3.15
CA GLU A 286 -13.51 -4.28 3.54
C GLU A 286 -12.14 -4.40 2.85
N TYR A 287 -11.85 -5.55 2.24
CA TYR A 287 -10.53 -5.95 1.76
C TYR A 287 -10.25 -5.60 0.30
N ASP A 288 -11.13 -4.85 -0.34
CA ASP A 288 -10.87 -4.13 -1.58
C ASP A 288 -11.75 -2.88 -1.69
N ALA A 289 -11.44 -2.01 -2.63
CA ALA A 289 -12.15 -0.74 -2.82
C ALA A 289 -13.56 -0.91 -3.40
N ASN A 290 -13.89 -2.07 -3.97
CA ASN A 290 -15.14 -2.38 -4.65
C ASN A 290 -15.99 -3.39 -3.87
N ASN A 291 -15.90 -3.38 -2.53
CA ASN A 291 -16.70 -4.18 -1.60
C ASN A 291 -16.69 -5.69 -1.92
N GLY A 292 -15.49 -6.22 -2.16
CA GLY A 292 -15.25 -7.64 -2.41
C GLY A 292 -15.26 -8.05 -3.89
N ALA A 293 -15.65 -7.17 -4.80
CA ALA A 293 -15.71 -7.49 -6.22
C ALA A 293 -14.35 -7.74 -6.86
N ASP A 294 -13.32 -7.01 -6.43
CA ASP A 294 -11.94 -7.22 -6.90
C ASP A 294 -11.36 -8.52 -6.36
N ASN A 295 -11.61 -8.82 -5.11
CA ASN A 295 -11.22 -10.09 -4.50
C ASN A 295 -11.93 -11.30 -5.13
N ALA A 296 -13.15 -11.14 -5.65
CA ALA A 296 -13.84 -12.21 -6.37
C ALA A 296 -13.09 -12.65 -7.63
N ARG A 297 -12.34 -11.75 -8.29
CA ARG A 297 -11.47 -12.08 -9.44
C ARG A 297 -10.22 -12.85 -9.01
N ARG A 298 -9.69 -12.59 -7.81
CA ARG A 298 -8.40 -13.11 -7.32
C ARG A 298 -8.54 -14.36 -6.45
N LEU A 299 -9.51 -14.39 -5.51
CA LEU A 299 -9.67 -15.47 -4.54
C LEU A 299 -10.44 -16.66 -5.12
N THR A 300 -9.81 -17.37 -6.04
CA THR A 300 -10.43 -18.43 -6.85
C THR A 300 -10.22 -19.85 -6.29
N GLY A 301 -9.43 -20.01 -5.23
CA GLY A 301 -9.01 -21.32 -4.73
C GLY A 301 -7.93 -22.01 -5.58
N LYS A 302 -7.36 -21.30 -6.55
CA LYS A 302 -6.31 -21.80 -7.46
C LYS A 302 -4.99 -21.06 -7.23
N GLN A 303 -3.90 -21.63 -7.71
CA GLN A 303 -2.56 -21.01 -7.76
C GLN A 303 -2.06 -20.46 -6.42
N GLY A 304 -2.37 -21.15 -5.32
CA GLY A 304 -1.94 -20.72 -3.98
C GLY A 304 -2.79 -19.58 -3.37
N MET A 305 -3.96 -19.30 -3.96
CA MET A 305 -4.93 -18.36 -3.40
C MET A 305 -6.04 -19.11 -2.66
N PRO A 306 -6.51 -18.58 -1.49
CA PRO A 306 -7.71 -19.12 -0.86
C PRO A 306 -8.94 -18.90 -1.75
N HIS A 307 -10.02 -19.62 -1.47
CA HIS A 307 -11.28 -19.41 -2.15
C HIS A 307 -12.09 -18.31 -1.46
N LEU A 308 -12.78 -17.46 -2.24
CA LEU A 308 -13.50 -16.28 -1.75
C LEU A 308 -14.53 -16.60 -0.64
N ARG A 309 -15.23 -17.74 -0.77
CA ARG A 309 -16.33 -18.12 0.13
C ARG A 309 -15.90 -18.96 1.34
N ASP A 310 -14.68 -19.50 1.29
CA ASP A 310 -14.22 -20.49 2.26
C ASP A 310 -13.15 -19.87 3.15
N PHE A 311 -13.48 -19.76 4.44
CA PHE A 311 -12.46 -19.39 5.41
C PHE A 311 -11.65 -20.64 5.79
N THR A 312 -10.35 -20.53 5.63
CA THR A 312 -9.40 -21.58 6.00
C THR A 312 -8.22 -20.99 6.74
N ALA A 313 -7.66 -21.74 7.68
CA ALA A 313 -6.43 -21.36 8.38
C ALA A 313 -5.48 -22.54 8.48
N GLY A 314 -4.18 -22.28 8.58
CA GLY A 314 -3.20 -23.37 8.74
C GLY A 314 -1.77 -22.89 8.92
N VAL A 315 -0.97 -23.78 9.51
CA VAL A 315 0.47 -23.54 9.73
C VAL A 315 1.23 -23.74 8.41
N ALA A 316 2.03 -22.75 8.04
CA ALA A 316 2.87 -22.74 6.83
C ALA A 316 2.11 -23.00 5.51
N ASN A 317 0.79 -22.95 5.52
CA ASN A 317 -0.05 -23.20 4.36
C ASN A 317 -0.43 -21.90 3.64
N ARG A 318 0.06 -21.74 2.39
CA ARG A 318 -0.24 -20.55 1.56
C ARG A 318 -1.58 -20.60 0.82
N ASN A 319 -2.25 -21.75 0.82
CA ASN A 319 -3.60 -21.86 0.23
C ASN A 319 -4.70 -21.40 1.20
N CYS A 320 -4.36 -21.08 2.45
CA CYS A 320 -5.31 -20.65 3.47
C CYS A 320 -5.58 -19.13 3.40
N ALA A 321 -6.78 -18.74 3.86
CA ALA A 321 -7.16 -17.35 4.07
C ALA A 321 -6.29 -16.69 5.15
N VAL A 322 -6.05 -17.41 6.26
CA VAL A 322 -5.15 -16.96 7.33
C VAL A 322 -4.07 -18.00 7.57
N ARG A 323 -2.84 -17.55 7.62
CA ARG A 323 -1.66 -18.40 7.81
C ARG A 323 -0.98 -18.09 9.14
N ILE A 324 -0.57 -19.12 9.85
CA ILE A 324 0.39 -19.04 10.94
C ILE A 324 1.77 -19.40 10.36
N PRO A 325 2.78 -18.53 10.43
CA PRO A 325 4.13 -18.89 10.00
C PRO A 325 4.68 -20.10 10.78
N ARG A 326 5.53 -20.92 10.14
CA ARG A 326 6.15 -22.09 10.77
C ARG A 326 6.85 -21.71 12.08
N GLN A 327 7.66 -20.68 12.05
CA GLN A 327 8.41 -20.21 13.21
C GLN A 327 7.49 -19.81 14.37
N VAL A 328 6.37 -19.12 14.10
CA VAL A 328 5.38 -18.75 15.12
C VAL A 328 4.77 -19.99 15.79
N SER A 329 4.51 -21.03 15.01
CA SER A 329 3.99 -22.31 15.55
C SER A 329 5.02 -23.04 16.42
N GLU A 330 6.29 -22.96 16.08
CA GLU A 330 7.40 -23.57 16.84
C GLU A 330 7.69 -22.77 18.11
N ASP A 331 7.77 -21.44 18.02
CA ASP A 331 8.04 -20.54 19.15
C ASP A 331 6.81 -20.34 20.07
N LYS A 332 5.63 -20.86 19.68
CA LYS A 332 4.34 -20.71 20.38
C LYS A 332 3.88 -19.26 20.58
N ARG A 333 4.45 -18.30 19.84
CA ARG A 333 4.15 -16.86 19.92
C ARG A 333 4.52 -16.14 18.63
N GLY A 334 3.92 -14.96 18.38
CA GLY A 334 4.28 -14.13 17.26
C GLY A 334 3.09 -13.41 16.62
N TYR A 335 2.73 -13.77 15.40
CA TYR A 335 1.74 -13.05 14.59
C TYR A 335 0.98 -14.00 13.64
N LEU A 336 -0.16 -13.55 13.13
CA LEU A 336 -0.86 -14.17 12.02
C LEU A 336 -0.65 -13.38 10.71
N GLU A 337 -0.82 -14.07 9.58
CA GLU A 337 -0.80 -13.49 8.23
C GLU A 337 -2.19 -13.67 7.60
N ASP A 338 -2.94 -12.57 7.42
CA ASP A 338 -4.18 -12.57 6.65
C ASP A 338 -3.87 -12.31 5.17
N ARG A 339 -4.24 -13.26 4.33
CA ARG A 339 -3.90 -13.28 2.90
C ARG A 339 -5.06 -12.84 2.00
N ARG A 340 -6.19 -12.45 2.62
CA ARG A 340 -7.41 -12.09 1.91
C ARG A 340 -7.40 -10.68 1.28
N PRO A 341 -6.75 -9.63 1.86
CA PRO A 341 -6.82 -8.31 1.28
C PRO A 341 -6.24 -8.25 -0.14
N ALA A 342 -6.96 -7.59 -1.06
CA ALA A 342 -6.51 -7.36 -2.43
C ALA A 342 -5.37 -6.33 -2.49
N ALA A 343 -4.63 -6.30 -3.61
CA ALA A 343 -3.51 -5.36 -3.75
C ALA A 343 -3.95 -3.88 -3.70
N ASN A 344 -5.18 -3.57 -4.08
CA ASN A 344 -5.78 -2.24 -4.03
C ASN A 344 -6.51 -1.95 -2.72
N ALA A 345 -6.45 -2.84 -1.74
CA ALA A 345 -7.08 -2.59 -0.44
C ALA A 345 -6.53 -1.33 0.22
N ASP A 346 -7.43 -0.57 0.86
CA ASP A 346 -7.05 0.55 1.71
C ASP A 346 -6.54 0.04 3.06
N PRO A 347 -5.27 0.27 3.41
CA PRO A 347 -4.70 -0.23 4.65
C PRO A 347 -5.39 0.29 5.91
N TYR A 348 -6.02 1.49 5.87
CA TYR A 348 -6.79 2.00 7.00
C TYR A 348 -8.05 1.18 7.24
N ARG A 349 -8.76 0.77 6.18
CA ARG A 349 -9.90 -0.16 6.28
C ARG A 349 -9.46 -1.51 6.81
N VAL A 350 -8.34 -2.04 6.29
CA VAL A 350 -7.78 -3.33 6.73
C VAL A 350 -7.45 -3.30 8.22
N ILE A 351 -6.73 -2.29 8.70
CA ILE A 351 -6.40 -2.14 10.12
C ILE A 351 -7.67 -2.00 10.97
N SER A 352 -8.59 -1.16 10.54
CA SER A 352 -9.83 -0.89 11.27
C SER A 352 -10.66 -2.15 11.48
N ILE A 353 -10.88 -2.95 10.44
CA ILE A 353 -11.67 -4.19 10.57
C ILE A 353 -10.92 -5.27 11.35
N MET A 354 -9.60 -5.35 11.25
CA MET A 354 -8.79 -6.26 12.06
C MET A 354 -8.88 -5.92 13.55
N LEU A 355 -8.77 -4.64 13.92
CA LEU A 355 -8.91 -4.19 15.31
C LEU A 355 -10.33 -4.45 15.85
N ARG A 356 -11.38 -4.10 15.08
CA ARG A 356 -12.78 -4.39 15.47
C ARG A 356 -12.98 -5.86 15.77
N THR A 357 -12.53 -6.73 14.89
CA THR A 357 -12.74 -8.18 15.04
C THR A 357 -11.84 -8.81 16.09
N CYS A 358 -10.52 -8.56 16.04
CA CYS A 358 -9.58 -9.29 16.88
C CYS A 358 -9.47 -8.71 18.29
N VAL A 359 -9.60 -7.39 18.44
CA VAL A 359 -9.43 -6.69 19.72
C VAL A 359 -10.78 -6.41 20.38
N PHE A 360 -11.68 -5.73 19.66
CA PHE A 360 -12.93 -5.25 20.25
C PHE A 360 -14.10 -6.26 20.18
N ASP A 361 -13.96 -7.34 19.40
CA ASP A 361 -15.00 -8.36 19.18
C ASP A 361 -16.29 -7.81 18.53
N GLU A 362 -16.13 -6.78 17.68
CA GLU A 362 -17.19 -6.09 16.94
C GLU A 362 -17.33 -6.63 15.50
#